data_9cd10ffcc8228406444ab6136182431a
#
_entry.id   9cd10ffcc8228406444ab6136182431a
#
_cell.length_a   1.000
_cell.length_b   1.000
_cell.length_c   1.000
_cell.angle_alpha   90.00
_cell.angle_beta   90.00
_cell.angle_gamma   90.00
#
_symmetry.space_group_name_H-M   'P 1'
#
loop_
_entity.id
_entity.type
_entity.pdbx_description
1 polymer ?
#
loop_
_entity_poly.entity_id
_entity_poly.type
_entity_poly.pdbx_seq_one_letter_code
_entity_poly.pdbx_strand_id
1 'polypeptide(L)'
;DALEPGSNVLMSFDYSPGTKPEIQPMAIAMLKQLFRGNHKVFLMALWPDGKFMSKDALKEVLKEYPDKVYGVDYVNLGYKPGGEIIINQLAKDNDLSVLFPADLTGLSINSIPIVRDLNSKDPDLSILQRFDFVISLSAGSVGTKEWILFGTDPAGVDFTSGCTSIQVTGLLPYADNNQQMEGIVAGLVGAAYYEKLMDYRGMARKSLPAQTYAHIAIVLFIVLGNLIYFIEKKDES
;
A
#
# COMPACT_ATOMS: atom_id res chain seq x y z
N ASP A 1 8.82 11.76 -5.86
CA ASP A 1 9.83 12.82 -5.68
C ASP A 1 9.27 14.24 -5.95
N ALA A 2 7.97 14.38 -6.26
CA ALA A 2 7.32 15.68 -6.46
C ALA A 2 6.74 16.27 -5.15
N LEU A 3 6.63 15.47 -4.09
CA LEU A 3 6.08 15.93 -2.82
C LEU A 3 7.07 16.82 -2.06
N GLU A 4 6.60 17.96 -1.58
CA GLU A 4 7.38 18.86 -0.74
C GLU A 4 7.60 18.23 0.66
N PRO A 5 8.78 18.42 1.30
CA PRO A 5 9.00 17.97 2.66
C PRO A 5 7.91 18.49 3.62
N GLY A 6 7.40 17.62 4.48
CA GLY A 6 6.29 17.93 5.38
C GLY A 6 4.90 17.64 4.82
N SER A 7 4.78 17.20 3.57
CA SER A 7 3.49 16.77 2.98
C SER A 7 2.83 15.68 3.82
N ASN A 8 1.49 15.74 3.91
CA ASN A 8 0.68 14.73 4.60
C ASN A 8 0.34 13.59 3.63
N VAL A 9 0.72 12.38 3.95
CA VAL A 9 0.46 11.19 3.12
C VAL A 9 -0.39 10.17 3.88
N LEU A 10 -1.49 9.76 3.28
CA LEU A 10 -2.34 8.70 3.78
C LEU A 10 -1.95 7.37 3.13
N MET A 11 -1.70 6.34 3.94
CA MET A 11 -1.44 4.97 3.47
C MET A 11 -2.49 4.01 4.00
N SER A 12 -3.24 3.35 3.11
CA SER A 12 -4.19 2.30 3.46
C SER A 12 -3.57 0.92 3.26
N PHE A 13 -3.71 0.06 4.28
CA PHE A 13 -3.16 -1.30 4.32
C PHE A 13 -4.29 -2.32 4.19
N ASP A 14 -4.70 -2.62 2.95
CA ASP A 14 -5.89 -3.43 2.65
C ASP A 14 -5.48 -4.81 2.12
N TYR A 15 -4.70 -5.52 2.94
CA TYR A 15 -4.22 -6.87 2.66
C TYR A 15 -4.03 -7.72 3.92
N SER A 16 -3.91 -9.03 3.72
CA SER A 16 -3.83 -10.04 4.77
C SER A 16 -2.47 -10.76 4.77
N PRO A 17 -2.17 -11.61 5.77
CA PRO A 17 -0.96 -12.41 5.82
C PRO A 17 -0.72 -13.26 4.57
N GLY A 18 -1.77 -13.73 3.88
CA GLY A 18 -1.65 -14.56 2.67
C GLY A 18 -0.99 -13.82 1.50
N THR A 19 -1.16 -12.52 1.40
CA THR A 19 -0.57 -11.68 0.34
C THR A 19 0.61 -10.83 0.81
N LYS A 20 0.98 -10.97 2.09
CA LYS A 20 2.13 -10.29 2.71
C LYS A 20 3.43 -10.44 1.92
N PRO A 21 3.78 -11.61 1.33
CA PRO A 21 5.02 -11.76 0.56
C PRO A 21 5.13 -10.82 -0.65
N GLU A 22 4.02 -10.43 -1.26
CA GLU A 22 4.00 -9.52 -2.41
C GLU A 22 3.91 -8.05 -1.99
N ILE A 23 3.06 -7.71 -1.00
CA ILE A 23 2.70 -6.33 -0.70
C ILE A 23 3.56 -5.72 0.41
N GLN A 24 3.92 -6.50 1.43
CA GLN A 24 4.72 -5.98 2.55
C GLN A 24 6.07 -5.37 2.13
N PRO A 25 6.82 -5.95 1.17
CA PRO A 25 8.07 -5.34 0.70
C PRO A 25 7.88 -3.94 0.11
N MET A 26 6.81 -3.74 -0.71
CA MET A 26 6.53 -2.42 -1.28
C MET A 26 6.04 -1.44 -0.21
N ALA A 27 5.26 -1.88 0.75
CA ALA A 27 4.83 -1.07 1.90
C ALA A 27 6.02 -0.54 2.69
N ILE A 28 6.99 -1.40 2.99
CA ILE A 28 8.23 -1.02 3.69
C ILE A 28 9.04 -0.04 2.85
N ALA A 29 9.21 -0.28 1.55
CA ALA A 29 9.97 0.59 0.67
C ALA A 29 9.34 1.98 0.55
N MET A 30 8.01 2.06 0.37
CA MET A 30 7.27 3.33 0.32
C MET A 30 7.36 4.09 1.65
N LEU A 31 7.16 3.42 2.79
CA LEU A 31 7.33 4.05 4.11
C LEU A 31 8.74 4.62 4.31
N LYS A 32 9.78 3.89 3.89
CA LYS A 32 11.17 4.40 3.95
C LYS A 32 11.35 5.64 3.09
N GLN A 33 10.77 5.66 1.89
CA GLN A 33 10.82 6.84 1.02
C GLN A 33 10.17 8.04 1.69
N LEU A 34 8.98 7.86 2.25
CA LEU A 34 8.25 8.93 2.93
C LEU A 34 9.03 9.47 4.13
N PHE A 35 9.61 8.59 4.95
CA PHE A 35 10.41 9.01 6.11
C PHE A 35 11.70 9.71 5.68
N ARG A 36 12.36 9.24 4.62
CA ARG A 36 13.55 9.90 4.04
C ARG A 36 13.22 11.30 3.51
N GLY A 37 12.02 11.48 2.92
CA GLY A 37 11.52 12.76 2.43
C GLY A 37 10.96 13.68 3.53
N ASN A 38 11.00 13.27 4.80
CA ASN A 38 10.42 13.99 5.94
C ASN A 38 8.93 14.30 5.78
N HIS A 39 8.17 13.39 5.13
CA HIS A 39 6.71 13.52 5.04
C HIS A 39 6.03 13.05 6.33
N LYS A 40 4.84 13.57 6.57
CA LYS A 40 3.94 13.19 7.67
C LYS A 40 3.07 12.03 7.20
N VAL A 41 3.13 10.88 7.89
CA VAL A 41 2.51 9.63 7.42
C VAL A 41 1.37 9.20 8.33
N PHE A 42 0.19 9.07 7.72
CA PHE A 42 -1.01 8.55 8.35
C PHE A 42 -1.31 7.16 7.81
N LEU A 43 -1.34 6.17 8.70
CA LEU A 43 -1.64 4.79 8.32
C LEU A 43 -3.05 4.42 8.76
N MET A 44 -3.76 3.71 7.89
CA MET A 44 -5.07 3.13 8.20
C MET A 44 -5.24 1.77 7.52
N ALA A 45 -6.35 1.11 7.79
CA ALA A 45 -6.73 -0.11 7.11
C ALA A 45 -8.25 -0.22 6.99
N LEU A 46 -8.71 -0.72 5.84
CA LEU A 46 -10.11 -1.10 5.60
C LEU A 46 -10.32 -2.62 5.71
N TRP A 47 -9.23 -3.38 5.86
CA TRP A 47 -9.24 -4.81 6.14
C TRP A 47 -8.80 -5.08 7.59
N PRO A 48 -9.44 -6.03 8.31
CA PRO A 48 -9.11 -6.31 9.71
C PRO A 48 -7.63 -6.65 9.96
N ASP A 49 -7.01 -7.37 9.02
CA ASP A 49 -5.61 -7.77 9.12
C ASP A 49 -4.63 -6.61 8.85
N GLY A 50 -5.08 -5.59 8.12
CA GLY A 50 -4.24 -4.45 7.73
C GLY A 50 -3.62 -3.69 8.91
N LYS A 51 -4.32 -3.67 10.06
CA LYS A 51 -3.75 -3.09 11.30
C LYS A 51 -2.49 -3.80 11.79
N PHE A 52 -2.36 -5.11 11.55
CA PHE A 52 -1.17 -5.88 11.88
C PHE A 52 -0.09 -5.69 10.81
N MET A 53 -0.49 -5.61 9.53
CA MET A 53 0.43 -5.39 8.41
C MET A 53 1.10 -4.02 8.50
N SER A 54 0.35 -2.96 8.80
CA SER A 54 0.89 -1.62 9.01
C SER A 54 1.84 -1.55 10.20
N LYS A 55 1.49 -2.21 11.31
CA LYS A 55 2.34 -2.30 12.50
C LYS A 55 3.66 -3.02 12.23
N ASP A 56 3.61 -4.14 11.48
CA ASP A 56 4.80 -4.90 11.09
C ASP A 56 5.70 -4.09 10.15
N ALA A 57 5.11 -3.36 9.18
CA ALA A 57 5.86 -2.49 8.28
C ALA A 57 6.57 -1.37 9.05
N LEU A 58 5.85 -0.66 9.92
CA LEU A 58 6.43 0.37 10.78
C LEU A 58 7.57 -0.17 11.65
N LYS A 59 7.37 -1.32 12.30
CA LYS A 59 8.40 -1.95 13.13
C LYS A 59 9.69 -2.20 12.37
N GLU A 60 9.61 -2.57 11.10
CA GLU A 60 10.78 -2.79 10.25
C GLU A 60 11.44 -1.47 9.86
N VAL A 61 10.65 -0.50 9.44
CA VAL A 61 11.15 0.81 8.99
C VAL A 61 11.79 1.61 10.13
N LEU A 62 11.21 1.60 11.31
CA LEU A 62 11.72 2.33 12.49
C LEU A 62 13.07 1.81 12.99
N LYS A 63 13.54 0.64 12.57
CA LYS A 63 14.93 0.20 12.84
C LYS A 63 15.96 1.08 12.13
N GLU A 64 15.62 1.64 10.97
CA GLU A 64 16.49 2.51 10.19
C GLU A 64 16.19 4.01 10.42
N TYR A 65 15.00 4.31 10.94
CA TYR A 65 14.53 5.68 11.22
C TYR A 65 14.10 5.81 12.70
N PRO A 66 15.01 5.58 13.67
CA PRO A 66 14.67 5.60 15.09
C PRO A 66 14.37 7.00 15.63
N ASP A 67 14.68 8.03 14.87
CA ASP A 67 14.42 9.45 15.18
C ASP A 67 12.98 9.87 14.88
N LYS A 68 12.23 9.06 14.13
CA LYS A 68 10.83 9.37 13.80
C LYS A 68 9.92 9.18 15.02
N VAL A 69 9.16 10.23 15.34
CA VAL A 69 8.35 10.32 16.56
C VAL A 69 6.88 10.06 16.27
N TYR A 70 6.29 9.10 17.00
CA TYR A 70 4.86 8.82 16.93
C TYR A 70 4.04 10.05 17.32
N GLY A 71 2.99 10.34 16.56
CA GLY A 71 2.13 11.49 16.75
C GLY A 71 2.69 12.82 16.23
N VAL A 72 3.93 12.83 15.73
CA VAL A 72 4.59 13.99 15.11
C VAL A 72 4.92 13.74 13.65
N ASP A 73 5.66 12.64 13.37
CA ASP A 73 6.06 12.25 12.02
C ASP A 73 5.08 11.24 11.41
N TYR A 74 4.47 10.41 12.24
CA TYR A 74 3.50 9.40 11.79
C TYR A 74 2.47 9.07 12.84
N VAL A 75 1.31 8.57 12.40
CA VAL A 75 0.23 8.04 13.24
C VAL A 75 -0.41 6.82 12.57
N ASN A 76 -0.85 5.85 13.38
CA ASN A 76 -1.60 4.71 12.89
C ASN A 76 -3.04 4.77 13.40
N LEU A 77 -3.97 5.10 12.52
CA LEU A 77 -5.40 5.22 12.79
C LEU A 77 -6.07 3.85 13.04
N GLY A 78 -5.39 2.77 12.65
CA GLY A 78 -5.89 1.41 12.81
C GLY A 78 -6.88 0.97 11.73
N TYR A 79 -7.67 -0.06 12.06
CA TYR A 79 -8.69 -0.63 11.19
C TYR A 79 -10.02 0.07 11.38
N LYS A 80 -10.66 0.45 10.27
CA LYS A 80 -12.03 0.99 10.25
C LYS A 80 -12.93 0.09 9.41
N PRO A 81 -13.95 -0.56 10.00
CA PRO A 81 -14.94 -1.32 9.23
C PRO A 81 -15.85 -0.38 8.43
N GLY A 82 -16.29 -0.82 7.25
CA GLY A 82 -17.25 -0.07 6.43
C GLY A 82 -16.80 0.05 4.97
N GLY A 83 -15.55 -0.32 4.65
CA GLY A 83 -15.06 -0.41 3.28
C GLY A 83 -15.21 0.87 2.48
N GLU A 84 -15.90 0.81 1.34
CA GLU A 84 -16.15 1.95 0.44
C GLU A 84 -16.92 3.11 1.09
N ILE A 85 -17.76 2.82 2.11
CA ILE A 85 -18.47 3.85 2.84
C ILE A 85 -17.50 4.76 3.57
N ILE A 86 -16.45 4.18 4.19
CA ILE A 86 -15.41 4.96 4.88
C ILE A 86 -14.60 5.81 3.90
N ILE A 87 -14.27 5.26 2.73
CA ILE A 87 -13.57 6.02 1.68
C ILE A 87 -14.42 7.23 1.26
N ASN A 88 -15.71 7.00 1.01
CA ASN A 88 -16.63 8.06 0.61
C ASN A 88 -16.80 9.12 1.71
N GLN A 89 -16.84 8.72 2.98
CA GLN A 89 -16.87 9.64 4.11
C GLN A 89 -15.57 10.47 4.20
N LEU A 90 -14.40 9.85 4.04
CA LEU A 90 -13.13 10.59 3.99
C LEU A 90 -13.11 11.65 2.88
N ALA A 91 -13.75 11.38 1.73
CA ALA A 91 -13.84 12.29 0.61
C ALA A 91 -14.88 13.42 0.80
N LYS A 92 -15.82 13.31 1.74
CA LYS A 92 -16.93 14.25 1.92
C LYS A 92 -16.96 14.95 3.27
N ASP A 93 -16.62 14.21 4.35
CA ASP A 93 -16.66 14.73 5.71
C ASP A 93 -15.39 15.56 6.00
N ASN A 94 -15.46 16.45 6.97
CA ASN A 94 -14.36 17.36 7.32
C ASN A 94 -13.79 17.11 8.74
N ASP A 95 -14.31 16.14 9.49
CA ASP A 95 -13.86 15.82 10.84
C ASP A 95 -13.36 14.37 10.94
N LEU A 96 -12.03 14.19 10.95
CA LEU A 96 -11.40 12.88 11.09
C LEU A 96 -11.78 12.18 12.41
N SER A 97 -12.08 12.93 13.48
CA SER A 97 -12.39 12.36 14.79
C SER A 97 -13.72 11.62 14.84
N VAL A 98 -14.65 11.95 13.95
CA VAL A 98 -15.93 11.22 13.79
C VAL A 98 -15.66 9.81 13.24
N LEU A 99 -14.75 9.70 12.28
CA LEU A 99 -14.40 8.40 11.71
C LEU A 99 -13.46 7.61 12.63
N PHE A 100 -12.47 8.28 13.18
CA PHE A 100 -11.45 7.69 14.04
C PHE A 100 -11.40 8.43 15.39
N PRO A 101 -12.23 8.06 16.38
CA PRO A 101 -12.21 8.73 17.69
C PRO A 101 -10.92 8.49 18.48
N ALA A 102 -10.24 7.37 18.19
CA ALA A 102 -8.94 7.02 18.77
C ALA A 102 -8.06 6.36 17.70
N ASP A 103 -6.75 6.41 17.92
CA ASP A 103 -5.75 5.74 17.09
C ASP A 103 -5.63 4.24 17.45
N LEU A 104 -4.71 3.52 16.78
CA LEU A 104 -4.44 2.10 17.04
C LEU A 104 -3.98 1.82 18.48
N THR A 105 -3.42 2.81 19.18
CA THR A 105 -2.93 2.67 20.57
C THR A 105 -4.00 3.00 21.61
N GLY A 106 -5.16 3.52 21.20
CA GLY A 106 -6.25 3.96 22.05
C GLY A 106 -6.14 5.42 22.50
N LEU A 107 -5.19 6.19 21.97
CA LEU A 107 -5.10 7.63 22.24
C LEU A 107 -6.21 8.37 21.48
N SER A 108 -6.84 9.34 22.16
CA SER A 108 -7.80 10.23 21.49
C SER A 108 -7.14 10.91 20.30
N ILE A 109 -7.77 10.79 19.12
CA ILE A 109 -7.21 11.31 17.86
C ILE A 109 -6.93 12.81 17.95
N ASN A 110 -7.80 13.57 18.62
CA ASN A 110 -7.66 15.01 18.80
C ASN A 110 -6.51 15.42 19.74
N SER A 111 -5.93 14.47 20.49
CA SER A 111 -4.75 14.73 21.32
C SER A 111 -3.43 14.61 20.56
N ILE A 112 -3.45 14.03 19.36
CA ILE A 112 -2.25 13.71 18.58
C ILE A 112 -1.81 14.92 17.76
N PRO A 113 -0.56 15.42 17.91
CA PRO A 113 -0.11 16.64 17.26
C PRO A 113 -0.30 16.65 15.73
N ILE A 114 0.18 15.63 15.04
CA ILE A 114 0.09 15.53 13.56
C ILE A 114 -1.38 15.58 13.07
N VAL A 115 -2.33 15.06 13.85
CA VAL A 115 -3.76 15.11 13.51
C VAL A 115 -4.34 16.49 13.75
N ARG A 116 -3.93 17.15 14.83
CA ARG A 116 -4.34 18.55 15.07
C ARG A 116 -3.85 19.46 13.96
N ASP A 117 -2.60 19.27 13.51
CA ASP A 117 -2.04 20.01 12.37
C ASP A 117 -2.84 19.75 11.09
N LEU A 118 -3.21 18.50 10.80
CA LEU A 118 -4.06 18.16 9.66
C LEU A 118 -5.44 18.84 9.77
N ASN A 119 -6.07 18.79 10.95
CA ASN A 119 -7.40 19.37 11.18
C ASN A 119 -7.39 20.89 11.22
N SER A 120 -6.22 21.54 11.40
CA SER A 120 -6.07 23.00 11.34
C SER A 120 -6.03 23.57 9.92
N LYS A 121 -5.94 22.70 8.90
CA LYS A 121 -6.11 23.12 7.50
C LYS A 121 -7.54 23.64 7.27
N ASP A 122 -7.76 24.23 6.10
CA ASP A 122 -9.04 24.84 5.73
C ASP A 122 -10.24 23.95 6.13
N PRO A 123 -11.18 24.45 6.96
CA PRO A 123 -12.34 23.71 7.42
C PRO A 123 -13.32 23.34 6.30
N ASP A 124 -13.26 24.01 5.15
CA ASP A 124 -14.13 23.73 4.01
C ASP A 124 -13.63 22.52 3.19
N LEU A 125 -12.37 22.09 3.42
CA LEU A 125 -11.83 20.89 2.78
C LEU A 125 -12.34 19.62 3.46
N SER A 126 -12.64 18.61 2.66
CA SER A 126 -12.86 17.25 3.17
C SER A 126 -11.59 16.68 3.82
N ILE A 127 -11.75 15.63 4.63
CA ILE A 127 -10.61 14.97 5.27
C ILE A 127 -9.56 14.56 4.22
N LEU A 128 -10.01 13.97 3.11
CA LEU A 128 -9.12 13.47 2.07
C LEU A 128 -8.37 14.60 1.35
N GLN A 129 -9.02 15.74 1.11
CA GLN A 129 -8.41 16.92 0.49
C GLN A 129 -7.32 17.59 1.33
N ARG A 130 -7.22 17.23 2.63
CA ARG A 130 -6.13 17.71 3.50
C ARG A 130 -4.86 16.89 3.37
N PHE A 131 -4.92 15.74 2.68
CA PHE A 131 -3.74 14.95 2.31
C PHE A 131 -3.21 15.42 0.97
N ASP A 132 -1.89 15.47 0.87
CA ASP A 132 -1.20 15.86 -0.36
C ASP A 132 -1.03 14.64 -1.28
N PHE A 133 -1.14 13.41 -0.73
CA PHE A 133 -1.02 12.17 -1.48
C PHE A 133 -1.67 10.99 -0.75
N VAL A 134 -2.24 10.06 -1.52
CA VAL A 134 -2.81 8.81 -0.98
C VAL A 134 -2.16 7.58 -1.61
N ILE A 135 -1.87 6.59 -0.79
CA ILE A 135 -1.30 5.30 -1.20
C ILE A 135 -2.23 4.18 -0.75
N SER A 136 -2.73 3.38 -1.69
CA SER A 136 -3.43 2.13 -1.36
C SER A 136 -2.51 0.94 -1.54
N LEU A 137 -2.40 0.11 -0.51
CA LEU A 137 -1.71 -1.17 -0.53
C LEU A 137 -2.77 -2.27 -0.45
N SER A 138 -3.09 -2.92 -1.57
CA SER A 138 -4.31 -3.70 -1.70
C SER A 138 -4.10 -5.08 -2.30
N ALA A 139 -4.81 -6.08 -1.74
CA ALA A 139 -4.85 -7.45 -2.24
C ALA A 139 -6.20 -7.86 -2.86
N GLY A 140 -7.18 -6.97 -2.90
CA GLY A 140 -8.53 -7.29 -3.40
C GLY A 140 -9.51 -6.12 -3.21
N SER A 141 -10.79 -6.42 -3.13
CA SER A 141 -11.85 -5.49 -2.77
C SER A 141 -12.15 -5.60 -1.26
N VAL A 142 -12.28 -4.52 -0.55
CA VAL A 142 -12.14 -3.11 -0.86
C VAL A 142 -10.66 -2.77 -0.99
N GLY A 143 -10.28 -1.98 -2.01
CA GLY A 143 -8.89 -1.65 -2.25
C GLY A 143 -8.72 -0.55 -3.29
N THR A 144 -7.69 -0.67 -4.12
CA THR A 144 -7.28 0.37 -5.08
C THR A 144 -8.42 0.94 -5.91
N LYS A 145 -9.28 0.09 -6.46
CA LYS A 145 -10.39 0.53 -7.31
C LYS A 145 -11.40 1.38 -6.54
N GLU A 146 -11.76 0.97 -5.34
CA GLU A 146 -12.69 1.70 -4.49
C GLU A 146 -12.09 3.01 -4.01
N TRP A 147 -10.78 3.06 -3.71
CA TRP A 147 -10.06 4.30 -3.40
C TRP A 147 -10.14 5.31 -4.55
N ILE A 148 -9.94 4.87 -5.80
CA ILE A 148 -10.09 5.74 -6.97
C ILE A 148 -11.54 6.26 -7.07
N LEU A 149 -12.50 5.34 -7.15
CA LEU A 149 -13.88 5.69 -7.50
C LEU A 149 -14.63 6.50 -6.43
N PHE A 150 -14.38 6.23 -5.16
CA PHE A 150 -15.11 6.83 -4.05
C PHE A 150 -14.29 7.82 -3.23
N GLY A 151 -13.00 7.89 -3.45
CA GLY A 151 -12.06 8.69 -2.65
C GLY A 151 -11.30 9.72 -3.47
N THR A 152 -10.20 9.28 -4.06
CA THR A 152 -9.18 10.19 -4.59
C THR A 152 -9.61 10.95 -5.83
N ASP A 153 -10.29 10.31 -6.78
CA ASP A 153 -10.80 10.95 -7.98
C ASP A 153 -11.88 12.01 -7.65
N PRO A 154 -12.93 11.71 -6.84
CA PRO A 154 -13.89 12.73 -6.42
C PRO A 154 -13.30 13.86 -5.58
N ALA A 155 -12.26 13.60 -4.78
CA ALA A 155 -11.60 14.60 -3.96
C ALA A 155 -10.52 15.40 -4.72
N GLY A 156 -10.08 14.94 -5.89
CA GLY A 156 -9.00 15.55 -6.66
C GLY A 156 -7.64 15.43 -5.97
N VAL A 157 -7.35 14.28 -5.34
CA VAL A 157 -6.10 14.04 -4.59
C VAL A 157 -5.24 13.03 -5.33
N ASP A 158 -3.95 13.33 -5.44
CA ASP A 158 -2.97 12.46 -6.10
C ASP A 158 -2.88 11.08 -5.43
N PHE A 159 -2.77 10.05 -6.25
CA PHE A 159 -2.92 8.67 -5.82
C PHE A 159 -1.94 7.70 -6.48
N THR A 160 -1.47 6.73 -5.71
CA THR A 160 -0.74 5.57 -6.23
C THR A 160 -1.16 4.28 -5.54
N SER A 161 -0.87 3.15 -6.19
CA SER A 161 -1.21 1.84 -5.63
C SER A 161 -0.03 0.87 -5.61
N GLY A 162 0.04 0.11 -4.51
CA GLY A 162 0.76 -1.15 -4.44
C GLY A 162 -0.22 -2.31 -4.39
N CYS A 163 -0.14 -3.25 -5.34
CA CYS A 163 -1.11 -4.34 -5.44
C CYS A 163 -0.46 -5.69 -5.75
N THR A 164 -1.24 -6.77 -5.59
CA THR A 164 -0.81 -8.10 -6.06
C THR A 164 -0.72 -8.16 -7.57
N SER A 165 0.13 -9.06 -8.09
CA SER A 165 0.33 -9.24 -9.54
C SER A 165 -0.97 -9.51 -10.31
N ILE A 166 -1.93 -10.20 -9.67
CA ILE A 166 -3.23 -10.56 -10.29
C ILE A 166 -4.10 -9.32 -10.54
N GLN A 167 -4.02 -8.30 -9.71
CA GLN A 167 -4.88 -7.12 -9.80
C GLN A 167 -4.49 -6.15 -10.92
N VAL A 168 -3.25 -6.21 -11.40
CA VAL A 168 -2.66 -5.22 -12.31
C VAL A 168 -3.50 -4.99 -13.55
N THR A 169 -3.92 -6.07 -14.23
CA THR A 169 -4.69 -5.97 -15.49
C THR A 169 -5.99 -5.20 -15.33
N GLY A 170 -6.65 -5.34 -14.17
CA GLY A 170 -7.86 -4.59 -13.84
C GLY A 170 -7.64 -3.13 -13.44
N LEU A 171 -6.39 -2.75 -13.13
CA LEU A 171 -6.03 -1.41 -12.66
C LEU A 171 -5.35 -0.55 -13.73
N LEU A 172 -4.76 -1.17 -14.77
CA LEU A 172 -4.10 -0.45 -15.87
C LEU A 172 -4.96 0.67 -16.50
N PRO A 173 -6.27 0.47 -16.76
CA PRO A 173 -7.08 1.54 -17.35
C PRO A 173 -7.12 2.84 -16.54
N TYR A 174 -6.94 2.77 -15.22
CA TYR A 174 -6.94 3.94 -14.34
C TYR A 174 -5.60 4.71 -14.37
N ALA A 175 -4.49 4.01 -14.65
CA ALA A 175 -3.18 4.62 -14.79
C ALA A 175 -2.93 5.17 -16.19
N ASP A 176 -3.24 4.38 -17.24
CA ASP A 176 -2.85 4.71 -18.62
C ASP A 176 -3.81 5.67 -19.31
N ASN A 177 -5.13 5.46 -19.18
CA ASN A 177 -6.12 6.18 -19.98
C ASN A 177 -6.73 7.37 -19.23
N ASN A 178 -6.95 7.24 -17.95
CA ASN A 178 -7.73 8.22 -17.18
C ASN A 178 -6.85 9.11 -16.29
N GLN A 179 -5.56 8.77 -16.13
CA GLN A 179 -4.63 9.48 -15.25
C GLN A 179 -5.18 9.67 -13.82
N GLN A 180 -5.97 8.68 -13.35
CA GLN A 180 -6.56 8.68 -12.01
C GLN A 180 -5.60 8.16 -10.94
N MET A 181 -4.42 7.71 -11.36
CA MET A 181 -3.32 7.36 -10.46
C MET A 181 -1.97 7.60 -11.16
N GLU A 182 -0.97 7.99 -10.34
CA GLU A 182 0.39 8.31 -10.78
C GLU A 182 1.22 7.05 -11.14
N GLY A 183 0.80 5.89 -10.65
CA GLY A 183 1.50 4.63 -10.94
C GLY A 183 1.02 3.44 -10.13
N ILE A 184 1.53 2.27 -10.51
CA ILE A 184 1.23 0.98 -9.87
C ILE A 184 2.54 0.25 -9.55
N VAL A 185 2.69 -0.17 -8.30
CA VAL A 185 3.73 -1.13 -7.90
C VAL A 185 3.08 -2.50 -7.76
N ALA A 186 3.45 -3.44 -8.67
CA ALA A 186 2.74 -4.70 -8.84
C ALA A 186 3.54 -5.92 -8.37
N GLY A 187 3.02 -6.61 -7.39
CA GLY A 187 3.56 -7.87 -6.88
C GLY A 187 5.03 -7.79 -6.45
N LEU A 188 5.65 -8.96 -6.26
CA LEU A 188 7.04 -9.02 -5.79
C LEU A 188 8.04 -8.42 -6.78
N VAL A 189 7.77 -8.53 -8.08
CA VAL A 189 8.64 -7.98 -9.14
C VAL A 189 8.62 -6.46 -9.11
N GLY A 190 7.42 -5.85 -9.03
CA GLY A 190 7.27 -4.41 -8.90
C GLY A 190 7.91 -3.87 -7.62
N ALA A 191 7.71 -4.58 -6.50
CA ALA A 191 8.35 -4.24 -5.24
C ALA A 191 9.89 -4.28 -5.34
N ALA A 192 10.47 -5.31 -5.99
CA ALA A 192 11.91 -5.41 -6.18
C ALA A 192 12.45 -4.30 -7.09
N TYR A 193 11.70 -3.92 -8.12
CA TYR A 193 12.06 -2.81 -8.98
C TYR A 193 12.03 -1.46 -8.24
N TYR A 194 10.99 -1.26 -7.42
CA TYR A 194 10.86 -0.07 -6.57
C TYR A 194 12.00 0.03 -5.55
N GLU A 195 12.35 -1.09 -4.87
CA GLU A 195 13.53 -1.17 -4.00
C GLU A 195 14.84 -0.82 -4.74
N LYS A 196 14.96 -1.20 -6.03
CA LYS A 196 16.11 -0.87 -6.87
C LYS A 196 16.18 0.63 -7.17
N LEU A 197 15.06 1.26 -7.50
CA LEU A 197 14.98 2.71 -7.74
C LEU A 197 15.36 3.52 -6.50
N MET A 198 15.02 2.99 -5.33
CA MET A 198 15.36 3.58 -4.03
C MET A 198 16.81 3.36 -3.59
N ASP A 199 17.59 2.63 -4.39
CA ASP A 199 18.93 2.10 -4.02
C ASP A 199 18.93 1.32 -2.70
N TYR A 200 17.87 0.55 -2.50
CA TYR A 200 17.63 -0.24 -1.29
C TYR A 200 17.54 -1.73 -1.62
N ARG A 201 18.26 -2.58 -0.89
CA ARG A 201 18.20 -4.04 -1.03
C ARG A 201 17.29 -4.62 0.05
N GLY A 202 15.99 -4.50 -0.15
CA GLY A 202 14.96 -4.94 0.76
C GLY A 202 14.56 -6.42 0.61
N MET A 203 13.37 -6.71 1.11
CA MET A 203 12.82 -8.07 1.14
C MET A 203 12.50 -8.59 -0.27
N ALA A 204 11.97 -7.75 -1.16
CA ALA A 204 11.60 -8.16 -2.50
C ALA A 204 12.83 -8.57 -3.33
N ARG A 205 13.89 -7.77 -3.34
CA ARG A 205 15.14 -8.08 -4.05
C ARG A 205 15.85 -9.31 -3.49
N LYS A 206 15.65 -9.65 -2.21
CA LYS A 206 16.18 -10.87 -1.60
C LYS A 206 15.36 -12.11 -1.96
N SER A 207 14.04 -11.97 -2.10
CA SER A 207 13.11 -13.09 -2.32
C SER A 207 12.88 -13.41 -3.80
N LEU A 208 13.03 -12.42 -4.70
CA LEU A 208 12.81 -12.58 -6.14
C LEU A 208 13.60 -13.73 -6.78
N PRO A 209 14.91 -13.97 -6.46
CA PRO A 209 15.64 -15.11 -7.02
C PRO A 209 15.00 -16.46 -6.66
N ALA A 210 14.51 -16.64 -5.43
CA ALA A 210 13.87 -17.89 -5.01
C ALA A 210 12.59 -18.16 -5.82
N GLN A 211 11.77 -17.13 -6.06
CA GLN A 211 10.59 -17.24 -6.93
C GLN A 211 10.98 -17.62 -8.36
N THR A 212 12.03 -17.00 -8.91
CA THR A 212 12.52 -17.30 -10.26
C THR A 212 12.97 -18.76 -10.38
N TYR A 213 13.76 -19.27 -9.42
CA TYR A 213 14.18 -20.68 -9.42
C TYR A 213 12.99 -21.65 -9.28
N ALA A 214 11.99 -21.34 -8.49
CA ALA A 214 10.77 -22.13 -8.39
C ALA A 214 10.02 -22.22 -9.73
N HIS A 215 9.87 -21.10 -10.45
CA HIS A 215 9.25 -21.09 -11.78
C HIS A 215 10.07 -21.91 -12.79
N ILE A 216 11.39 -21.77 -12.82
CA ILE A 216 12.26 -22.58 -13.69
C ILE A 216 12.09 -24.07 -13.40
N ALA A 217 12.07 -24.47 -12.12
CA ALA A 217 11.85 -25.87 -11.75
C ALA A 217 10.49 -26.41 -12.24
N ILE A 218 9.42 -25.64 -12.09
CA ILE A 218 8.09 -26.01 -12.59
C ILE A 218 8.12 -26.20 -14.11
N VAL A 219 8.71 -25.28 -14.87
CA VAL A 219 8.82 -25.39 -16.32
C VAL A 219 9.63 -26.62 -16.71
N LEU A 220 10.72 -26.92 -16.04
CA LEU A 220 11.53 -28.12 -16.28
C LEU A 220 10.72 -29.40 -16.05
N PHE A 221 9.95 -29.47 -14.95
CA PHE A 221 9.09 -30.64 -14.69
C PHE A 221 7.99 -30.81 -15.74
N ILE A 222 7.39 -29.74 -16.23
CA ILE A 222 6.42 -29.79 -17.33
C ILE A 222 7.07 -30.33 -18.60
N VAL A 223 8.26 -29.83 -18.96
CA VAL A 223 9.01 -30.30 -20.16
C VAL A 223 9.37 -31.79 -20.02
N LEU A 224 9.92 -32.19 -18.87
CA LEU A 224 10.29 -33.59 -18.62
C LEU A 224 9.06 -34.52 -18.67
N GLY A 225 7.96 -34.13 -18.03
CA GLY A 225 6.74 -34.91 -18.04
C GLY A 225 6.17 -35.11 -19.46
N ASN A 226 6.18 -34.04 -20.27
CA ASN A 226 5.78 -34.17 -21.68
C ASN A 226 6.74 -35.06 -22.49
N LEU A 227 8.05 -34.96 -22.30
CA LEU A 227 9.02 -35.82 -22.98
C LEU A 227 8.81 -37.29 -22.64
N ILE A 228 8.65 -37.63 -21.35
CA ILE A 228 8.36 -39.00 -20.91
C ILE A 228 7.07 -39.50 -21.57
N TYR A 229 6.01 -38.74 -21.53
CA TYR A 229 4.74 -39.10 -22.14
C TYR A 229 4.87 -39.40 -23.64
N PHE A 230 5.64 -38.61 -24.40
CA PHE A 230 5.85 -38.85 -25.83
C PHE A 230 6.71 -40.10 -26.11
N ILE A 231 7.67 -40.41 -25.23
CA ILE A 231 8.50 -41.62 -25.36
C ILE A 231 7.64 -42.84 -25.12
N GLU A 232 6.88 -42.93 -24.01
CA GLU A 232 6.02 -44.04 -23.68
C GLU A 232 4.98 -44.29 -24.76
N LYS A 233 4.33 -43.24 -25.27
CA LYS A 233 3.35 -43.36 -26.34
C LYS A 233 3.91 -43.93 -27.66
N LYS A 234 5.22 -43.68 -27.93
CA LYS A 234 5.89 -44.20 -29.10
C LYS A 234 6.20 -45.72 -28.97
N ASP A 235 6.42 -46.20 -27.76
CA ASP A 235 6.72 -47.60 -27.47
C ASP A 235 5.46 -48.48 -27.46
N GLU A 236 4.25 -47.87 -27.36
CA GLU A 236 2.95 -48.56 -27.42
C GLU A 236 2.37 -48.60 -28.87
N SER A 237 2.98 -47.99 -29.86
CA SER A 237 2.52 -47.96 -31.26
C SER A 237 3.42 -48.81 -32.14
#